data_a7a0a0e41e84fa1576e11d5294c18703
#
_entry.id   a7a0a0e41e84fa1576e11d5294c18703
#
_cell.length_a   1.000
_cell.length_b   1.000
_cell.length_c   1.000
_cell.angle_alpha   90.00
_cell.angle_beta   90.00
_cell.angle_gamma   90.00
#
_symmetry.space_group_name_H-M   'P 1'
#
loop_
_entity.id
_entity.type
_entity.pdbx_description
1 polymer ?
#
loop_
_entity_poly.entity_id
_entity_poly.type
_entity_poly.pdbx_seq_one_letter_code
_entity_poly.pdbx_strand_id
1 'polypeptide(L)'
;MKRLGFIMALVAIMCFGMSSAMAQNTNPAITNFVQQYFPQATVQMVMPDEDDIDVILNDYTKIEFRLNHEWKKVDCEHATTYTTVPAELVPEQITAYVNSNFQGATIKKLEKKYMGGWEIELSNGLEVKFNSSFRVLEVDD
;
A
#
# COMPACT_ATOMS: atom_id res chain seq x y z
N MET A 1 -41.23 34.12 -11.11
CA MET A 1 -39.81 34.32 -11.42
C MET A 1 -38.97 33.49 -10.46
N LYS A 2 -38.33 32.50 -11.00
CA LYS A 2 -37.49 31.60 -10.19
C LYS A 2 -36.10 32.18 -10.14
N ARG A 3 -35.67 32.51 -8.96
CA ARG A 3 -34.28 32.83 -8.74
C ARG A 3 -33.51 31.52 -8.51
N LEU A 4 -32.70 31.16 -9.46
CA LEU A 4 -31.69 30.12 -9.26
C LEU A 4 -30.69 30.65 -8.25
N GLY A 5 -30.77 30.15 -7.04
CA GLY A 5 -29.71 30.31 -6.07
C GLY A 5 -28.54 29.46 -6.53
N PHE A 6 -27.50 30.11 -6.99
CA PHE A 6 -26.23 29.49 -7.26
C PHE A 6 -25.61 29.16 -5.90
N ILE A 7 -25.78 27.93 -5.46
CA ILE A 7 -25.00 27.40 -4.35
C ILE A 7 -23.64 27.06 -4.93
N MET A 8 -22.73 28.02 -4.87
CA MET A 8 -21.33 27.70 -5.01
C MET A 8 -20.95 26.82 -3.81
N ALA A 9 -20.88 25.54 -4.03
CA ALA A 9 -20.18 24.65 -3.15
C ALA A 9 -18.70 25.06 -3.23
N LEU A 10 -18.29 25.88 -2.28
CA LEU A 10 -16.89 26.16 -2.04
C LEU A 10 -16.28 24.87 -1.51
N VAL A 11 -15.74 24.05 -2.40
CA VAL A 11 -14.84 22.99 -2.02
C VAL A 11 -13.58 23.68 -1.53
N ALA A 12 -13.54 23.93 -0.25
CA ALA A 12 -12.30 24.30 0.40
C ALA A 12 -11.39 23.10 0.32
N ILE A 13 -10.57 23.07 -0.70
CA ILE A 13 -9.37 22.24 -0.72
C ILE A 13 -8.47 22.82 0.35
N MET A 14 -8.63 22.34 1.55
CA MET A 14 -7.65 22.57 2.58
C MET A 14 -6.44 21.70 2.22
N CYS A 15 -5.60 22.24 1.37
CA CYS A 15 -4.22 21.80 1.26
C CYS A 15 -3.56 22.13 2.61
N PHE A 16 -3.68 21.21 3.54
CA PHE A 16 -2.79 21.22 4.69
C PHE A 16 -1.40 20.83 4.19
N GLY A 17 -0.69 21.84 3.69
CA GLY A 17 0.72 21.74 3.43
C GLY A 17 1.49 21.59 4.74
N MET A 18 1.39 20.44 5.37
CA MET A 18 2.42 19.98 6.27
C MET A 18 3.46 19.22 5.47
N SER A 19 4.17 19.93 4.63
CA SER A 19 5.40 19.43 4.08
C SER A 19 6.43 19.42 5.20
N SER A 20 6.56 18.27 5.87
CA SER A 20 7.78 18.03 6.61
C SER A 20 8.94 18.16 5.62
N ALA A 21 10.06 18.77 6.04
CA ALA A 21 11.23 18.97 5.18
C ALA A 21 11.75 17.67 4.52
N MET A 22 11.38 16.50 5.05
CA MET A 22 11.69 15.18 4.50
C MET A 22 10.84 14.81 3.27
N ALA A 23 9.58 15.26 3.18
CA ALA A 23 8.73 14.99 2.01
C ALA A 23 9.18 15.75 0.77
N GLN A 24 9.88 16.87 0.90
CA GLN A 24 10.36 17.69 -0.21
C GLN A 24 11.49 17.04 -1.02
N ASN A 25 12.22 16.09 -0.43
CA ASN A 25 13.33 15.37 -1.08
C ASN A 25 12.96 13.93 -1.47
N THR A 26 11.69 13.55 -1.33
CA THR A 26 11.24 12.22 -1.70
C THR A 26 11.13 12.10 -3.22
N ASN A 27 11.64 10.99 -3.77
CA ASN A 27 11.54 10.74 -5.21
C ASN A 27 10.08 10.79 -5.68
N PRO A 28 9.77 11.46 -6.80
CA PRO A 28 8.41 11.57 -7.33
C PRO A 28 7.71 10.22 -7.56
N ALA A 29 8.44 9.16 -7.92
CA ALA A 29 7.86 7.84 -8.09
C ALA A 29 7.28 7.30 -6.78
N ILE A 30 7.95 7.52 -5.66
CA ILE A 30 7.47 7.14 -4.32
C ILE A 30 6.24 7.97 -3.95
N THR A 31 6.32 9.29 -4.11
CA THR A 31 5.21 10.19 -3.78
C THR A 31 3.97 9.89 -4.61
N ASN A 32 4.13 9.66 -5.91
CA ASN A 32 3.04 9.31 -6.81
C ASN A 32 2.39 7.97 -6.44
N PHE A 33 3.19 6.98 -6.08
CA PHE A 33 2.69 5.69 -5.62
C PHE A 33 1.83 5.84 -4.35
N VAL A 34 2.31 6.60 -3.36
CA VAL A 34 1.56 6.85 -2.13
C VAL A 34 0.26 7.61 -2.42
N GLN A 35 0.29 8.63 -3.25
CA GLN A 35 -0.93 9.37 -3.64
C GLN A 35 -1.95 8.51 -4.37
N GLN A 36 -1.49 7.58 -5.18
CA GLN A 36 -2.36 6.70 -5.96
C GLN A 36 -3.02 5.63 -5.11
N TYR A 37 -2.28 4.96 -4.24
CA TYR A 37 -2.75 3.79 -3.50
C TYR A 37 -3.08 4.06 -2.04
N PHE A 38 -2.55 5.14 -1.47
CA PHE A 38 -2.74 5.54 -0.08
C PHE A 38 -3.13 7.02 0.02
N PRO A 39 -4.20 7.46 -0.66
CA PRO A 39 -4.53 8.89 -0.77
C PRO A 39 -4.88 9.56 0.57
N GLN A 40 -5.22 8.78 1.60
CA GLN A 40 -5.54 9.29 2.95
C GLN A 40 -4.32 9.32 3.88
N ALA A 41 -3.16 8.94 3.38
CA ALA A 41 -1.92 8.94 4.13
C ALA A 41 -0.85 9.79 3.45
N THR A 42 0.16 10.16 4.22
CA THR A 42 1.30 10.94 3.74
C THR A 42 2.61 10.26 4.14
N VAL A 43 3.67 10.52 3.39
CA VAL A 43 5.01 10.03 3.71
C VAL A 43 5.50 10.73 4.98
N GLN A 44 5.79 9.96 6.00
CA GLN A 44 6.35 10.46 7.27
C GLN A 44 7.86 10.31 7.32
N MET A 45 8.39 9.20 6.80
CA MET A 45 9.82 8.91 6.86
C MET A 45 10.26 8.14 5.62
N VAL A 46 11.44 8.44 5.13
CA VAL A 46 12.11 7.70 4.05
C VAL A 46 13.50 7.30 4.56
N MET A 47 13.78 6.01 4.55
CA MET A 47 15.04 5.44 5.03
C MET A 47 15.68 4.60 3.91
N PRO A 48 16.63 5.18 3.15
CA PRO A 48 17.40 4.41 2.19
C PRO A 48 18.36 3.44 2.91
N ASP A 49 18.48 2.24 2.38
CA ASP A 49 19.45 1.24 2.79
C ASP A 49 20.27 0.78 1.59
N GLU A 50 21.17 -0.17 1.76
CA GLU A 50 22.03 -0.68 0.68
C GLU A 50 21.22 -1.35 -0.44
N ASP A 51 20.15 -2.05 -0.09
CA ASP A 51 19.36 -2.86 -1.02
C ASP A 51 17.98 -2.27 -1.34
N ASP A 52 17.40 -1.49 -0.44
CA ASP A 52 16.02 -1.06 -0.48
C ASP A 52 15.84 0.38 0.03
N ILE A 53 14.65 0.92 -0.16
CA ILE A 53 14.22 2.18 0.41
C ILE A 53 12.95 1.91 1.23
N ASP A 54 13.05 2.06 2.54
CA ASP A 54 11.91 1.93 3.44
C ASP A 54 11.16 3.26 3.54
N VAL A 55 9.86 3.21 3.37
CA VAL A 55 8.96 4.37 3.49
C VAL A 55 7.92 4.08 4.55
N ILE A 56 7.81 4.95 5.54
CA ILE A 56 6.78 4.88 6.58
C ILE A 56 5.77 5.99 6.34
N LEU A 57 4.49 5.63 6.29
CA LEU A 57 3.40 6.58 6.20
C LEU A 57 2.95 7.05 7.60
N ASN A 58 2.22 8.15 7.65
CA ASN A 58 1.74 8.71 8.92
C ASN A 58 0.72 7.82 9.66
N ASP A 59 0.15 6.82 8.99
CA ASP A 59 -0.72 5.80 9.61
C ASP A 59 0.02 4.52 10.02
N TYR A 60 1.36 4.52 9.95
CA TYR A 60 2.25 3.40 10.20
C TYR A 60 2.27 2.31 9.12
N THR A 61 1.67 2.52 7.96
CA THR A 61 1.91 1.66 6.80
C THR A 61 3.39 1.72 6.43
N LYS A 62 4.02 0.57 6.24
CA LYS A 62 5.39 0.48 5.75
C LYS A 62 5.39 0.00 4.30
N ILE A 63 6.12 0.71 3.44
CA ILE A 63 6.30 0.34 2.04
C ILE A 63 7.79 0.21 1.77
N GLU A 64 8.22 -0.90 1.20
CA GLU A 64 9.58 -1.09 0.74
C GLU A 64 9.64 -0.91 -0.77
N PHE A 65 10.56 -0.07 -1.23
CA PHE A 65 10.88 0.14 -2.63
C PHE A 65 12.26 -0.42 -2.95
N ARG A 66 12.44 -0.93 -4.15
CA ARG A 66 13.77 -1.23 -4.68
C ARG A 66 14.52 0.08 -4.95
N LEU A 67 15.83 0.02 -5.14
CA LEU A 67 16.64 1.20 -5.44
C LEU A 67 16.24 1.88 -6.76
N ASN A 68 15.59 1.15 -7.69
CA ASN A 68 15.00 1.72 -8.90
C ASN A 68 13.62 2.37 -8.71
N HIS A 69 13.16 2.48 -7.44
CA HIS A 69 11.88 3.05 -7.03
C HIS A 69 10.63 2.23 -7.44
N GLU A 70 10.78 0.99 -7.83
CA GLU A 70 9.66 0.06 -7.95
C GLU A 70 9.28 -0.47 -6.56
N TRP A 71 7.99 -0.50 -6.24
CA TRP A 71 7.56 -1.05 -4.97
C TRP A 71 7.82 -2.56 -4.90
N LYS A 72 8.20 -3.02 -3.73
CA LYS A 72 8.53 -4.41 -3.45
C LYS A 72 7.59 -5.03 -2.42
N LYS A 73 7.27 -4.30 -1.37
CA LYS A 73 6.47 -4.80 -0.25
C LYS A 73 5.59 -3.71 0.34
N VAL A 74 4.38 -4.10 0.70
CA VAL A 74 3.45 -3.29 1.49
C VAL A 74 3.11 -4.05 2.77
N ASP A 75 3.30 -3.39 3.91
CA ASP A 75 3.01 -3.93 5.24
C ASP A 75 2.03 -3.02 5.96
N CYS A 76 0.82 -3.53 6.19
CA CYS A 76 -0.28 -2.85 6.86
C CYS A 76 -0.56 -3.43 8.25
N GLU A 77 0.32 -4.27 8.80
CA GLU A 77 0.08 -4.97 10.07
C GLU A 77 -0.20 -4.00 11.22
N HIS A 78 0.55 -2.91 11.28
CA HIS A 78 0.41 -1.91 12.34
C HIS A 78 -0.26 -0.62 11.87
N ALA A 79 -0.78 -0.61 10.66
CA ALA A 79 -1.42 0.56 10.09
C ALA A 79 -2.79 0.85 10.73
N THR A 80 -3.07 2.13 10.96
CA THR A 80 -4.30 2.59 11.61
C THR A 80 -5.41 2.96 10.61
N THR A 81 -5.05 3.41 9.41
CA THR A 81 -6.00 3.77 8.35
C THR A 81 -6.10 2.66 7.31
N TYR A 82 -4.97 2.27 6.73
CA TYR A 82 -4.91 1.18 5.75
C TYR A 82 -4.64 -0.15 6.46
N THR A 83 -5.65 -0.68 7.11
CA THR A 83 -5.55 -1.92 7.90
C THR A 83 -5.43 -3.18 7.05
N THR A 84 -5.59 -3.05 5.75
CA THR A 84 -5.37 -4.10 4.74
C THR A 84 -4.65 -3.51 3.54
N VAL A 85 -3.92 -4.35 2.83
CA VAL A 85 -3.27 -3.94 1.57
C VAL A 85 -4.34 -3.48 0.58
N PRO A 86 -4.18 -2.31 -0.09
CA PRO A 86 -5.12 -1.85 -1.11
C PRO A 86 -5.35 -2.91 -2.18
N ALA A 87 -6.62 -3.17 -2.50
CA ALA A 87 -7.02 -4.23 -3.42
C ALA A 87 -6.41 -4.08 -4.81
N GLU A 88 -6.17 -2.85 -5.25
CA GLU A 88 -5.58 -2.54 -6.55
C GLU A 88 -4.13 -3.02 -6.69
N LEU A 89 -3.43 -3.23 -5.57
CA LEU A 89 -2.06 -3.75 -5.57
C LEU A 89 -2.00 -5.27 -5.61
N VAL A 90 -3.09 -5.94 -5.22
CA VAL A 90 -3.14 -7.40 -5.10
C VAL A 90 -3.51 -8.01 -6.44
N PRO A 91 -2.70 -8.93 -7.00
CA PRO A 91 -3.09 -9.70 -8.18
C PRO A 91 -4.43 -10.40 -7.97
N GLU A 92 -5.27 -10.38 -9.00
CA GLU A 92 -6.61 -10.96 -8.95
C GLU A 92 -6.59 -12.46 -8.56
N GLN A 93 -5.60 -13.20 -9.03
CA GLN A 93 -5.42 -14.61 -8.73
C GLN A 93 -5.17 -14.85 -7.22
N ILE A 94 -4.44 -13.95 -6.56
CA ILE A 94 -4.19 -14.03 -5.12
C ILE A 94 -5.48 -13.71 -4.35
N THR A 95 -6.20 -12.68 -4.74
CA THR A 95 -7.49 -12.33 -4.14
C THR A 95 -8.49 -13.49 -4.26
N ALA A 96 -8.59 -14.11 -5.42
CA ALA A 96 -9.45 -15.27 -5.65
C ALA A 96 -9.07 -16.46 -4.76
N TYR A 97 -7.78 -16.73 -4.62
CA TYR A 97 -7.27 -17.78 -3.76
C TYR A 97 -7.64 -17.56 -2.29
N VAL A 98 -7.42 -16.36 -1.78
CA VAL A 98 -7.75 -16.02 -0.38
C VAL A 98 -9.25 -16.14 -0.14
N ASN A 99 -10.09 -15.63 -1.02
CA ASN A 99 -11.54 -15.69 -0.89
C ASN A 99 -12.07 -17.14 -0.91
N SER A 100 -11.44 -18.02 -1.67
CA SER A 100 -11.85 -19.43 -1.79
C SER A 100 -11.37 -20.29 -0.63
N ASN A 101 -10.21 -20.01 -0.05
CA ASN A 101 -9.55 -20.87 0.93
C ASN A 101 -9.56 -20.32 2.36
N PHE A 102 -9.65 -19.01 2.52
CA PHE A 102 -9.53 -18.32 3.82
C PHE A 102 -10.62 -17.25 3.94
N GLN A 103 -11.88 -17.66 3.91
CA GLN A 103 -13.02 -16.75 4.01
C GLN A 103 -12.94 -15.86 5.25
N GLY A 104 -13.13 -14.56 5.07
CA GLY A 104 -13.08 -13.57 6.14
C GLY A 104 -11.67 -13.10 6.50
N ALA A 105 -10.61 -13.73 6.01
CA ALA A 105 -9.25 -13.25 6.16
C ALA A 105 -8.96 -12.09 5.20
N THR A 106 -8.19 -11.12 5.68
CA THR A 106 -7.71 -9.98 4.89
C THR A 106 -6.20 -10.04 4.71
N ILE A 107 -5.70 -9.41 3.65
CA ILE A 107 -4.26 -9.38 3.36
C ILE A 107 -3.63 -8.21 4.12
N LYS A 108 -2.73 -8.52 5.04
CA LYS A 108 -1.98 -7.55 5.86
C LYS A 108 -0.66 -7.17 5.25
N LYS A 109 -0.02 -8.09 4.56
CA LYS A 109 1.27 -7.86 3.87
C LYS A 109 1.21 -8.45 2.48
N LEU A 110 1.86 -7.79 1.54
CA LEU A 110 2.03 -8.25 0.16
C LEU A 110 3.45 -7.95 -0.29
N GLU A 111 4.17 -8.97 -0.73
CA GLU A 111 5.55 -8.83 -1.19
C GLU A 111 5.76 -9.47 -2.56
N LYS A 112 6.43 -8.74 -3.45
CA LYS A 112 6.97 -9.25 -4.71
C LYS A 112 8.29 -9.92 -4.45
N LYS A 113 8.36 -11.23 -4.69
CA LYS A 113 9.60 -11.96 -4.53
C LYS A 113 10.50 -11.83 -5.77
N TYR A 114 11.79 -12.03 -5.55
CA TYR A 114 12.72 -12.18 -6.65
C TYR A 114 12.24 -13.30 -7.59
N MET A 115 12.43 -13.13 -8.89
CA MET A 115 11.97 -14.04 -9.95
C MET A 115 10.44 -14.15 -10.14
N GLY A 116 9.69 -13.17 -9.70
CA GLY A 116 8.26 -13.01 -10.03
C GLY A 116 7.29 -13.73 -9.10
N GLY A 117 7.76 -14.36 -8.03
CA GLY A 117 6.88 -14.93 -7.00
C GLY A 117 6.26 -13.86 -6.10
N TRP A 118 5.35 -14.32 -5.22
CA TRP A 118 4.62 -13.47 -4.30
C TRP A 118 4.54 -14.11 -2.93
N GLU A 119 4.44 -13.27 -1.92
CA GLU A 119 4.18 -13.69 -0.55
C GLU A 119 3.15 -12.77 0.08
N ILE A 120 2.19 -13.36 0.78
CA ILE A 120 1.19 -12.62 1.54
C ILE A 120 1.17 -13.07 2.99
N GLU A 121 0.81 -12.16 3.88
CA GLU A 121 0.43 -12.49 5.26
C GLU A 121 -1.03 -12.08 5.49
N LEU A 122 -1.80 -12.99 6.05
CA LEU A 122 -3.21 -12.82 6.30
C LEU A 122 -3.49 -12.34 7.74
N SER A 123 -4.66 -11.78 7.94
CA SER A 123 -5.11 -11.31 9.27
C SER A 123 -5.22 -12.40 10.32
N ASN A 124 -5.30 -13.67 9.92
CA ASN A 124 -5.27 -14.84 10.81
C ASN A 124 -3.86 -15.34 11.14
N GLY A 125 -2.82 -14.63 10.68
CA GLY A 125 -1.42 -14.96 10.90
C GLY A 125 -0.80 -15.94 9.90
N LEU A 126 -1.58 -16.48 8.95
CA LEU A 126 -1.05 -17.37 7.93
C LEU A 126 -0.25 -16.60 6.88
N GLU A 127 0.86 -17.20 6.48
CA GLU A 127 1.71 -16.73 5.39
C GLU A 127 1.57 -17.67 4.19
N VAL A 128 1.35 -17.12 3.00
CA VAL A 128 1.19 -17.91 1.78
C VAL A 128 2.20 -17.43 0.74
N LYS A 129 2.94 -18.38 0.18
CA LYS A 129 3.92 -18.14 -0.89
C LYS A 129 3.41 -18.67 -2.22
N PHE A 130 3.54 -17.86 -3.26
CA PHE A 130 3.15 -18.18 -4.63
C PHE A 130 4.35 -18.10 -5.57
N ASN A 131 4.36 -18.96 -6.60
CA ASN A 131 5.31 -18.77 -7.70
C ASN A 131 4.81 -17.69 -8.69
N SER A 132 5.58 -17.42 -9.73
CA SER A 132 5.23 -16.42 -10.75
C SER A 132 3.96 -16.74 -11.55
N SER A 133 3.49 -17.98 -11.52
CA SER A 133 2.22 -18.41 -12.13
C SER A 133 1.07 -18.48 -11.12
N PHE A 134 1.23 -17.89 -9.94
CA PHE A 134 0.26 -17.87 -8.84
C PHE A 134 -0.11 -19.25 -8.29
N ARG A 135 0.77 -20.24 -8.45
CA ARG A 135 0.64 -21.53 -7.79
C ARG A 135 1.15 -21.42 -6.37
N VAL A 136 0.41 -21.94 -5.41
CA VAL A 136 0.81 -21.99 -4.00
C VAL A 136 1.99 -22.93 -3.83
N LEU A 137 3.05 -22.43 -3.23
CA LEU A 137 4.27 -23.17 -2.88
C LEU A 137 4.27 -23.62 -1.43
N GLU A 138 3.77 -22.76 -0.54
CA GLU A 138 3.85 -22.97 0.91
C GLU A 138 2.74 -22.19 1.61
N VAL A 139 2.21 -22.78 2.68
CA VAL A 139 1.34 -22.10 3.65
C VAL A 139 1.89 -22.38 5.03
N ASP A 140 2.28 -21.32 5.74
CA ASP A 140 2.86 -21.37 7.08
C ASP A 140 2.03 -20.55 8.09
N ASP A 141 2.19 -20.86 9.36
CA ASP A 141 1.64 -20.09 10.47
C ASP A 141 2.72 -19.55 11.44
#